data_566ef2d6c00de5262e01f5a9f9451d31
#
_entry.id   566ef2d6c00de5262e01f5a9f9451d31
#
_cell.length_a   1.000
_cell.length_b   1.000
_cell.length_c   1.000
_cell.angle_alpha   90.00
_cell.angle_beta   90.00
_cell.angle_gamma   90.00
#
_symmetry.space_group_name_H-M   'P 1'
#
loop_
_entity.id
_entity.type
_entity.pdbx_description
1 polymer ?
#
loop_
_entity_poly.entity_id
_entity_poly.type
_entity_poly.pdbx_seq_one_letter_code
_entity_poly.pdbx_strand_id
1 'polypeptide(L)'
;MSIPVINVGQMRDWERATWAKGQTEDEVIRRVGKKIARHARRLTRADDLILILAGKGHNGDDARAAVEHLDNRRVELLDINSPEVDLQRLELVLRLKPAFVIDGLFGIGLNRPLDENWKKFIATVNAAKLPVLAVDVPSGLNAETGEHFGAAIEAAVTLTVGAPKVGMLAQAAWPFVGRLEVLDDVGLEPCHIQSELKWTQPEDFQSYPPQRPVAGHKGTFGHLGILAGSLGYHGAAVLASRAAQRAQPGLISLTTHEPVFHAIASQLQAVMVHVWTSDLKRFDASSAVLIGPGLAALDITEQTKGAIRRFWRDSELPLIVDASALDWLAAQKTTVPQAIRVITPHPGEAARMLNMTVPAVQADRLRAVRELSSRFGNSWVVLKGHQTLVGRSTGDIFVNSSGNPHLAQGGSGDALAGFIAGLVAQPPLQADAGRTIRYAVWQHGAAADELQAKCSNWVVEDLVDMLGNAR
;
A
#
# COMPACT_ATOMS: atom_id res chain seq x y z
N MET A 1 -9.62 13.62 1.05
CA MET A 1 -10.44 12.65 0.25
C MET A 1 -9.51 11.87 -0.66
N SER A 2 -9.69 10.56 -0.76
CA SER A 2 -8.85 9.72 -1.61
C SER A 2 -8.86 10.21 -3.07
N ILE A 3 -7.71 10.21 -3.69
CA ILE A 3 -7.53 10.68 -5.09
C ILE A 3 -7.99 9.57 -6.04
N PRO A 4 -8.72 9.87 -7.14
CA PRO A 4 -9.01 8.87 -8.17
C PRO A 4 -7.73 8.42 -8.87
N VAL A 5 -7.64 7.14 -9.22
CA VAL A 5 -6.66 6.66 -10.20
C VAL A 5 -7.26 6.90 -11.58
N ILE A 6 -6.52 7.56 -12.47
CA ILE A 6 -7.04 8.07 -13.76
C ILE A 6 -6.25 7.55 -14.95
N ASN A 7 -6.84 7.61 -16.12
CA ASN A 7 -6.15 7.36 -17.38
C ASN A 7 -5.57 8.66 -17.97
N VAL A 8 -4.74 8.53 -19.01
CA VAL A 8 -4.08 9.68 -19.66
C VAL A 8 -5.09 10.65 -20.27
N GLY A 9 -6.18 10.13 -20.85
CA GLY A 9 -7.26 10.96 -21.42
C GLY A 9 -7.91 11.83 -20.33
N GLN A 10 -8.24 11.24 -19.20
CA GLN A 10 -8.82 11.93 -18.05
C GLN A 10 -7.88 13.01 -17.49
N MET A 11 -6.57 12.76 -17.45
CA MET A 11 -5.62 13.78 -17.01
C MET A 11 -5.64 15.00 -17.94
N ARG A 12 -5.59 14.76 -19.26
CA ARG A 12 -5.66 15.84 -20.25
C ARG A 12 -6.97 16.62 -20.19
N ASP A 13 -8.09 15.94 -19.92
CA ASP A 13 -9.38 16.61 -19.74
C ASP A 13 -9.38 17.49 -18.48
N TRP A 14 -8.77 17.02 -17.41
CA TRP A 14 -8.62 17.78 -16.17
C TRP A 14 -7.74 19.02 -16.35
N GLU A 15 -6.60 18.88 -17.02
CA GLU A 15 -5.73 20.00 -17.40
C GLU A 15 -6.50 21.04 -18.24
N ARG A 16 -7.18 20.61 -19.31
CA ARG A 16 -7.99 21.52 -20.13
C ARG A 16 -9.08 22.24 -19.35
N ALA A 17 -9.74 21.57 -18.43
CA ALA A 17 -10.74 22.19 -17.57
C ALA A 17 -10.13 23.22 -16.63
N THR A 18 -8.90 22.98 -16.16
CA THR A 18 -8.13 23.91 -15.33
C THR A 18 -7.75 25.17 -16.12
N TRP A 19 -7.21 24.97 -17.35
CA TRP A 19 -6.83 26.11 -18.22
C TRP A 19 -8.03 26.97 -18.63
N ALA A 20 -9.17 26.34 -18.88
CA ALA A 20 -10.41 27.04 -19.24
C ALA A 20 -10.93 27.97 -18.11
N LYS A 21 -10.52 27.74 -16.86
CA LYS A 21 -10.85 28.59 -15.73
C LYS A 21 -9.84 29.71 -15.43
N GLY A 22 -8.83 29.84 -16.28
CA GLY A 22 -7.86 30.94 -16.22
C GLY A 22 -6.57 30.63 -15.47
N GLN A 23 -6.39 29.41 -14.96
CA GLN A 23 -5.09 28.98 -14.44
C GLN A 23 -4.13 28.81 -15.62
N THR A 24 -2.89 29.29 -15.47
CA THR A 24 -1.89 29.17 -16.54
C THR A 24 -1.00 27.93 -16.35
N GLU A 25 -0.53 27.36 -17.44
CA GLU A 25 0.45 26.28 -17.43
C GLU A 25 1.71 26.67 -16.66
N ASP A 26 2.26 27.86 -16.90
CA ASP A 26 3.46 28.37 -16.25
C ASP A 26 3.34 28.43 -14.71
N GLU A 27 2.16 28.73 -14.20
CA GLU A 27 1.92 28.75 -12.76
C GLU A 27 1.91 27.33 -12.17
N VAL A 28 1.33 26.37 -12.89
CA VAL A 28 1.33 24.96 -12.48
C VAL A 28 2.76 24.40 -12.54
N ILE A 29 3.48 24.62 -13.63
CA ILE A 29 4.91 24.23 -13.79
C ILE A 29 5.76 24.75 -12.64
N ARG A 30 5.65 26.05 -12.29
CA ARG A 30 6.39 26.60 -11.14
C ARG A 30 6.05 25.92 -9.83
N ARG A 31 4.78 25.60 -9.58
CA ARG A 31 4.34 24.90 -8.35
C ARG A 31 4.85 23.46 -8.34
N VAL A 32 4.77 22.77 -9.46
CA VAL A 32 5.32 21.41 -9.61
C VAL A 32 6.83 21.42 -9.37
N GLY A 33 7.58 22.31 -10.02
CA GLY A 33 9.03 22.46 -9.84
C GLY A 33 9.42 22.70 -8.39
N LYS A 34 8.68 23.58 -7.68
CA LYS A 34 8.89 23.81 -6.24
C LYS A 34 8.69 22.56 -5.40
N LYS A 35 7.68 21.76 -5.72
CA LYS A 35 7.42 20.50 -5.01
C LYS A 35 8.48 19.44 -5.34
N ILE A 36 8.91 19.30 -6.60
CA ILE A 36 10.03 18.44 -7.00
C ILE A 36 11.28 18.80 -6.19
N ALA A 37 11.66 20.08 -6.15
CA ALA A 37 12.82 20.53 -5.41
C ALA A 37 12.71 20.25 -3.91
N ARG A 38 11.52 20.41 -3.32
CA ARG A 38 11.26 20.04 -1.92
C ARG A 38 11.52 18.56 -1.66
N HIS A 39 11.08 17.67 -2.54
CA HIS A 39 11.31 16.24 -2.42
C HIS A 39 12.79 15.88 -2.61
N ALA A 40 13.43 16.43 -3.65
CA ALA A 40 14.86 16.23 -3.89
C ALA A 40 15.72 16.66 -2.69
N ARG A 41 15.40 17.81 -2.06
CA ARG A 41 16.10 18.27 -0.86
C ARG A 41 15.93 17.37 0.37
N ARG A 42 14.80 16.65 0.48
CA ARG A 42 14.60 15.65 1.55
C ARG A 42 15.45 14.40 1.35
N LEU A 43 15.80 14.09 0.10
CA LEU A 43 16.54 12.89 -0.30
C LEU A 43 18.04 13.15 -0.48
N THR A 44 18.49 14.40 -0.40
CA THR A 44 19.87 14.81 -0.61
C THR A 44 20.37 15.71 0.52
N ARG A 45 21.69 15.83 0.64
CA ARG A 45 22.37 16.70 1.63
C ARG A 45 22.77 18.02 0.99
N ALA A 46 23.12 19.02 1.80
CA ALA A 46 23.73 20.24 1.32
C ALA A 46 25.00 19.90 0.52
N ASP A 47 25.25 20.68 -0.55
CA ASP A 47 26.37 20.53 -1.50
C ASP A 47 26.37 19.23 -2.34
N ASP A 48 25.39 18.35 -2.20
CA ASP A 48 25.24 17.22 -3.12
C ASP A 48 25.01 17.73 -4.56
N LEU A 49 25.60 17.01 -5.52
CA LEU A 49 25.37 17.27 -6.93
C LEU A 49 24.09 16.54 -7.38
N ILE A 50 23.15 17.29 -7.91
CA ILE A 50 21.90 16.78 -8.51
C ILE A 50 21.99 16.93 -10.02
N LEU A 51 21.83 15.84 -10.75
CA LEU A 51 21.68 15.83 -12.19
C LEU A 51 20.21 15.96 -12.56
N ILE A 52 19.86 16.95 -13.38
CA ILE A 52 18.51 17.12 -13.91
C ILE A 52 18.53 16.82 -15.41
N LEU A 53 17.71 15.88 -15.84
CA LEU A 53 17.51 15.49 -17.23
C LEU A 53 16.18 16.10 -17.70
N ALA A 54 16.23 17.13 -18.51
CA ALA A 54 15.04 17.84 -18.98
C ALA A 54 14.79 17.60 -20.47
N GLY A 55 13.64 17.03 -20.80
CA GLY A 55 13.16 16.86 -22.19
C GLY A 55 12.55 18.13 -22.77
N LYS A 56 11.99 18.02 -24.01
CA LYS A 56 11.39 19.14 -24.74
C LYS A 56 9.98 19.54 -24.33
N GLY A 57 9.27 18.67 -23.57
CA GLY A 57 7.87 18.88 -23.20
C GLY A 57 7.70 19.38 -21.77
N HIS A 58 6.45 19.53 -21.33
CA HIS A 58 6.09 20.05 -20.00
C HIS A 58 6.77 19.30 -18.85
N ASN A 59 6.99 17.99 -18.99
CA ASN A 59 7.75 17.22 -18.00
C ASN A 59 9.19 17.74 -17.82
N GLY A 60 9.82 18.17 -18.93
CA GLY A 60 11.11 18.86 -18.90
C GLY A 60 11.01 20.24 -18.28
N ASP A 61 9.93 20.97 -18.54
CA ASP A 61 9.71 22.31 -17.99
C ASP A 61 9.50 22.24 -16.47
N ASP A 62 8.76 21.24 -15.99
CA ASP A 62 8.60 20.94 -14.56
C ASP A 62 9.96 20.68 -13.88
N ALA A 63 10.81 19.86 -14.53
CA ALA A 63 12.16 19.57 -14.02
C ALA A 63 13.07 20.82 -14.04
N ARG A 64 13.01 21.66 -15.09
CA ARG A 64 13.74 22.94 -15.15
C ARG A 64 13.32 23.90 -14.04
N ALA A 65 12.00 24.01 -13.82
CA ALA A 65 11.46 24.87 -12.77
C ALA A 65 11.94 24.49 -11.37
N ALA A 66 12.35 23.23 -11.15
CA ALA A 66 12.90 22.81 -9.87
C ALA A 66 14.27 23.46 -9.56
N VAL A 67 15.05 23.85 -10.57
CA VAL A 67 16.41 24.43 -10.40
C VAL A 67 16.39 25.63 -9.48
N GLU A 68 15.43 26.54 -9.65
CA GLU A 68 15.31 27.78 -8.87
C GLU A 68 15.05 27.53 -7.37
N HIS A 69 14.68 26.31 -7.00
CA HIS A 69 14.30 25.94 -5.64
C HIS A 69 15.23 24.89 -5.01
N LEU A 70 16.35 24.56 -5.65
CA LEU A 70 17.36 23.63 -5.14
C LEU A 70 18.49 24.34 -4.40
N ASP A 71 18.12 25.29 -3.52
CA ASP A 71 19.07 26.03 -2.69
C ASP A 71 20.01 25.08 -1.96
N ASN A 72 21.28 25.47 -1.86
CA ASN A 72 22.36 24.71 -1.21
C ASN A 72 22.60 23.32 -1.82
N ARG A 73 22.29 23.14 -3.10
CA ARG A 73 22.66 21.98 -3.91
C ARG A 73 23.45 22.43 -5.12
N ARG A 74 24.38 21.61 -5.58
CA ARG A 74 24.98 21.80 -6.90
C ARG A 74 24.07 21.16 -7.93
N VAL A 75 23.75 21.88 -9.00
CA VAL A 75 22.84 21.40 -10.03
C VAL A 75 23.55 21.38 -11.37
N GLU A 76 23.49 20.22 -12.03
CA GLU A 76 23.83 20.07 -13.45
C GLU A 76 22.54 19.81 -14.22
N LEU A 77 22.13 20.80 -15.00
CA LEU A 77 20.97 20.71 -15.88
C LEU A 77 21.40 20.30 -17.28
N LEU A 78 20.92 19.17 -17.75
CA LEU A 78 21.07 18.72 -19.13
C LEU A 78 19.73 18.83 -19.87
N ASP A 79 19.67 19.78 -20.80
CA ASP A 79 18.59 19.89 -21.78
C ASP A 79 18.84 18.86 -22.89
N ILE A 80 17.99 17.82 -22.90
CA ILE A 80 18.16 16.70 -23.83
C ILE A 80 17.34 16.93 -25.07
N ASN A 81 18.02 17.30 -26.13
CA ASN A 81 17.42 17.56 -27.44
C ASN A 81 17.62 16.42 -28.43
N SER A 82 18.77 15.77 -28.35
CA SER A 82 19.17 14.62 -29.18
C SER A 82 19.93 13.64 -28.31
N PRO A 83 19.36 12.47 -28.00
CA PRO A 83 20.00 11.50 -27.12
C PRO A 83 21.37 11.02 -27.65
N GLU A 84 21.58 11.02 -28.97
CA GLU A 84 22.85 10.65 -29.59
C GLU A 84 23.96 11.64 -29.25
N VAL A 85 23.68 12.94 -29.37
CA VAL A 85 24.63 14.02 -29.10
C VAL A 85 24.82 14.21 -27.60
N ASP A 86 23.72 14.16 -26.85
CA ASP A 86 23.71 14.47 -25.43
C ASP A 86 24.23 13.31 -24.55
N LEU A 87 24.39 12.11 -25.10
CA LEU A 87 24.92 10.94 -24.39
C LEU A 87 26.35 11.19 -23.85
N GLN A 88 27.22 11.81 -24.64
CA GLN A 88 28.58 12.13 -24.19
C GLN A 88 28.56 13.12 -23.02
N ARG A 89 27.67 14.10 -23.04
CA ARG A 89 27.48 15.06 -21.94
C ARG A 89 26.98 14.34 -20.68
N LEU A 90 26.01 13.42 -20.83
CA LEU A 90 25.53 12.59 -19.73
C LEU A 90 26.67 11.81 -19.10
N GLU A 91 27.49 11.10 -19.91
CA GLU A 91 28.61 10.31 -19.41
C GLU A 91 29.64 11.17 -18.66
N LEU A 92 29.90 12.40 -19.12
CA LEU A 92 30.80 13.33 -18.44
C LEU A 92 30.25 13.73 -17.07
N VAL A 93 28.95 14.08 -16.98
CA VAL A 93 28.35 14.47 -15.71
C VAL A 93 28.26 13.26 -14.75
N LEU A 94 27.96 12.06 -15.24
CA LEU A 94 27.94 10.86 -14.39
C LEU A 94 29.33 10.54 -13.78
N ARG A 95 30.44 10.90 -14.44
CA ARG A 95 31.80 10.81 -13.86
C ARG A 95 32.02 11.75 -12.67
N LEU A 96 31.25 12.83 -12.56
CA LEU A 96 31.25 13.72 -11.39
C LEU A 96 30.54 13.09 -10.18
N LYS A 97 29.96 11.90 -10.33
CA LYS A 97 29.25 11.14 -9.31
C LYS A 97 28.11 11.95 -8.65
N PRO A 98 27.08 12.37 -9.41
CA PRO A 98 25.95 13.01 -8.80
C PRO A 98 25.35 12.10 -7.72
N ALA A 99 24.85 12.71 -6.65
CA ALA A 99 24.19 11.96 -5.57
C ALA A 99 22.76 11.56 -5.92
N PHE A 100 22.16 12.24 -6.91
CA PHE A 100 20.74 12.13 -7.23
C PHE A 100 20.46 12.54 -8.67
N VAL A 101 19.45 11.93 -9.29
CA VAL A 101 18.99 12.29 -10.64
C VAL A 101 17.52 12.69 -10.59
N ILE A 102 17.14 13.75 -11.31
CA ILE A 102 15.75 14.10 -11.58
C ILE A 102 15.48 13.83 -13.06
N ASP A 103 14.55 12.91 -13.32
CA ASP A 103 14.13 12.50 -14.66
C ASP A 103 12.87 13.28 -15.08
N GLY A 104 13.05 14.24 -15.98
CA GLY A 104 11.99 14.99 -16.65
C GLY A 104 12.04 14.82 -18.17
N LEU A 105 12.51 13.68 -18.70
CA LEU A 105 12.65 13.50 -20.16
C LEU A 105 11.30 13.34 -20.86
N PHE A 106 10.44 12.45 -20.36
CA PHE A 106 9.12 12.16 -20.93
C PHE A 106 8.08 12.01 -19.83
N GLY A 107 6.88 12.58 -20.02
CA GLY A 107 5.70 12.36 -19.20
C GLY A 107 4.62 11.55 -19.93
N ILE A 108 3.36 11.78 -19.60
CA ILE A 108 2.19 11.09 -20.18
C ILE A 108 2.04 11.26 -21.70
N GLY A 109 2.80 12.16 -22.32
CA GLY A 109 2.76 12.40 -23.78
C GLY A 109 3.45 11.34 -24.62
N LEU A 110 4.31 10.49 -24.03
CA LEU A 110 5.01 9.44 -24.75
C LEU A 110 4.02 8.34 -25.18
N ASN A 111 3.92 8.11 -26.49
CA ASN A 111 2.95 7.17 -27.09
C ASN A 111 3.53 6.30 -28.22
N ARG A 112 4.85 6.26 -28.35
CA ARG A 112 5.55 5.51 -29.41
C ARG A 112 6.80 4.84 -28.88
N PRO A 113 7.25 3.72 -29.49
CA PRO A 113 8.51 3.09 -29.13
C PRO A 113 9.70 4.05 -29.20
N LEU A 114 10.62 3.89 -28.27
CA LEU A 114 11.88 4.61 -28.24
C LEU A 114 12.83 4.06 -29.30
N ASP A 115 13.57 4.95 -30.00
CA ASP A 115 14.66 4.54 -30.86
C ASP A 115 15.88 4.03 -30.06
N GLU A 116 16.87 3.47 -30.76
CA GLU A 116 18.05 2.86 -30.12
C GLU A 116 18.89 3.89 -29.35
N ASN A 117 18.90 5.16 -29.77
CA ASN A 117 19.66 6.20 -29.08
C ASN A 117 19.02 6.54 -27.74
N TRP A 118 17.69 6.65 -27.68
CA TRP A 118 16.95 6.82 -26.42
C TRP A 118 17.09 5.61 -25.50
N LYS A 119 16.99 4.40 -26.03
CA LYS A 119 17.20 3.17 -25.24
C LYS A 119 18.59 3.15 -24.61
N LYS A 120 19.63 3.49 -25.39
CA LYS A 120 21.01 3.58 -24.91
C LYS A 120 21.15 4.67 -23.84
N PHE A 121 20.54 5.83 -24.05
CA PHE A 121 20.57 6.94 -23.08
C PHE A 121 19.97 6.53 -21.73
N ILE A 122 18.77 5.96 -21.73
CA ILE A 122 18.08 5.46 -20.53
C ILE A 122 18.90 4.34 -19.86
N ALA A 123 19.40 3.39 -20.63
CA ALA A 123 20.25 2.33 -20.11
C ALA A 123 21.53 2.87 -19.43
N THR A 124 22.11 3.96 -19.95
CA THR A 124 23.27 4.63 -19.33
C THR A 124 22.91 5.25 -17.98
N VAL A 125 21.74 5.90 -17.87
CA VAL A 125 21.25 6.42 -16.59
C VAL A 125 21.03 5.29 -15.57
N ASN A 126 20.32 4.23 -15.96
CA ASN A 126 20.04 3.08 -15.09
C ASN A 126 21.32 2.35 -14.65
N ALA A 127 22.33 2.24 -15.56
CA ALA A 127 23.61 1.60 -15.26
C ALA A 127 24.43 2.36 -14.20
N ALA A 128 24.20 3.65 -14.02
CA ALA A 128 24.86 4.45 -12.99
C ALA A 128 24.39 4.08 -11.56
N LYS A 129 23.26 3.38 -11.42
CA LYS A 129 22.66 2.93 -10.14
C LYS A 129 22.51 4.05 -9.11
N LEU A 130 22.26 5.25 -9.59
CA LEU A 130 21.94 6.40 -8.75
C LEU A 130 20.45 6.41 -8.40
N PRO A 131 20.06 6.96 -7.24
CA PRO A 131 18.64 7.16 -6.94
C PRO A 131 18.04 8.18 -7.92
N VAL A 132 16.96 7.81 -8.59
CA VAL A 132 16.25 8.66 -9.57
C VAL A 132 14.88 9.05 -9.02
N LEU A 133 14.57 10.33 -9.12
CA LEU A 133 13.22 10.88 -8.95
C LEU A 133 12.64 11.12 -10.34
N ALA A 134 11.61 10.37 -10.72
CA ALA A 134 10.89 10.60 -11.95
C ALA A 134 9.77 11.62 -11.75
N VAL A 135 9.70 12.58 -12.68
CA VAL A 135 8.63 13.57 -12.73
C VAL A 135 7.46 13.00 -13.51
N ASP A 136 6.30 13.01 -12.90
CA ASP A 136 5.00 12.54 -13.39
C ASP A 136 4.96 11.03 -13.71
N VAL A 137 5.78 10.55 -14.63
CA VAL A 137 5.89 9.14 -15.06
C VAL A 137 7.36 8.83 -15.35
N PRO A 138 7.90 7.68 -14.93
CA PRO A 138 9.26 7.30 -15.32
C PRO A 138 9.42 7.33 -16.84
N SER A 139 10.43 8.03 -17.32
CA SER A 139 10.62 8.21 -18.77
C SER A 139 10.81 6.88 -19.49
N GLY A 140 10.01 6.68 -20.52
CA GLY A 140 9.94 5.42 -21.29
C GLY A 140 8.85 4.46 -20.86
N LEU A 141 8.11 4.74 -19.77
CA LEU A 141 6.96 3.96 -19.34
C LEU A 141 5.67 4.46 -20.01
N ASN A 142 4.81 3.55 -20.39
CA ASN A 142 3.45 3.86 -20.86
C ASN A 142 2.53 4.08 -19.65
N ALA A 143 2.07 5.30 -19.45
CA ALA A 143 1.20 5.69 -18.35
C ALA A 143 -0.20 5.02 -18.39
N GLU A 144 -0.60 4.45 -19.53
CA GLU A 144 -1.89 3.78 -19.72
C GLU A 144 -1.80 2.28 -19.43
N THR A 145 -0.73 1.61 -19.88
CA THR A 145 -0.60 0.14 -19.79
C THR A 145 0.41 -0.32 -18.73
N GLY A 146 1.35 0.53 -18.36
CA GLY A 146 2.47 0.17 -17.48
C GLY A 146 3.60 -0.58 -18.18
N GLU A 147 3.51 -0.82 -19.48
CA GLU A 147 4.59 -1.41 -20.27
C GLU A 147 5.62 -0.34 -20.65
N HIS A 148 6.87 -0.72 -20.87
CA HIS A 148 7.87 0.22 -21.35
C HIS A 148 7.95 0.24 -22.87
N PHE A 149 8.27 1.37 -23.45
CA PHE A 149 8.47 1.59 -24.89
C PHE A 149 9.87 1.16 -25.40
N GLY A 150 10.38 0.04 -24.90
CA GLY A 150 11.69 -0.52 -25.24
C GLY A 150 12.74 -0.32 -24.13
N ALA A 151 12.66 0.75 -23.36
CA ALA A 151 13.40 1.00 -22.13
C ALA A 151 12.61 1.96 -21.25
N ALA A 152 12.83 1.94 -19.92
CA ALA A 152 12.30 2.95 -19.01
C ALA A 152 13.31 3.22 -17.88
N ILE A 153 13.24 4.42 -17.31
CA ILE A 153 13.99 4.82 -16.11
C ILE A 153 13.53 3.96 -14.92
N GLU A 154 14.50 3.41 -14.18
CA GLU A 154 14.29 2.73 -12.91
C GLU A 154 14.27 3.79 -11.78
N ALA A 155 13.10 4.34 -11.48
CA ALA A 155 12.97 5.37 -10.45
C ALA A 155 13.00 4.79 -9.04
N ALA A 156 13.64 5.49 -8.11
CA ALA A 156 13.49 5.24 -6.67
C ALA A 156 12.18 5.85 -6.14
N VAL A 157 11.81 7.01 -6.70
CA VAL A 157 10.56 7.73 -6.39
C VAL A 157 9.98 8.28 -7.68
N THR A 158 8.67 8.15 -7.86
CA THR A 158 7.92 8.84 -8.91
C THR A 158 6.97 9.85 -8.27
N LEU A 159 7.10 11.12 -8.64
CA LEU A 159 6.20 12.19 -8.23
C LEU A 159 5.17 12.43 -9.32
N THR A 160 3.99 11.84 -9.21
CA THR A 160 2.94 12.00 -10.22
C THR A 160 2.10 13.25 -9.96
N VAL A 161 1.80 14.00 -11.03
CA VAL A 161 1.07 15.27 -10.95
C VAL A 161 -0.44 14.99 -10.86
N GLY A 162 -1.09 15.56 -9.86
CA GLY A 162 -2.53 15.52 -9.65
C GLY A 162 -3.08 14.17 -9.19
N ALA A 163 -2.86 13.11 -9.97
CA ALA A 163 -3.37 11.77 -9.65
C ALA A 163 -2.51 10.65 -10.27
N PRO A 164 -2.47 9.45 -9.66
CA PRO A 164 -1.80 8.29 -10.26
C PRO A 164 -2.46 7.88 -11.58
N LYS A 165 -1.65 7.54 -12.57
CA LYS A 165 -2.14 6.99 -13.83
C LYS A 165 -2.24 5.48 -13.73
N VAL A 166 -3.28 4.90 -14.35
CA VAL A 166 -3.61 3.47 -14.23
C VAL A 166 -2.43 2.55 -14.57
N GLY A 167 -1.62 2.90 -15.57
CA GLY A 167 -0.46 2.10 -15.97
C GLY A 167 0.61 2.01 -14.89
N MET A 168 0.78 3.01 -14.03
CA MET A 168 1.77 2.98 -12.96
C MET A 168 1.45 1.95 -11.86
N LEU A 169 0.21 1.46 -11.80
CA LEU A 169 -0.22 0.44 -10.85
C LEU A 169 -0.16 -0.98 -11.43
N ALA A 170 0.09 -1.11 -12.73
CA ALA A 170 0.24 -2.39 -13.41
C ALA A 170 1.52 -3.11 -12.97
N GLN A 171 1.49 -4.44 -12.90
CA GLN A 171 2.65 -5.25 -12.48
C GLN A 171 3.89 -4.98 -13.35
N ALA A 172 3.72 -4.73 -14.65
CA ALA A 172 4.81 -4.44 -15.57
C ALA A 172 5.55 -3.13 -15.22
N ALA A 173 4.88 -2.19 -14.56
CA ALA A 173 5.45 -0.90 -14.16
C ALA A 173 6.26 -0.95 -12.85
N TRP A 174 6.06 -1.94 -11.99
CA TRP A 174 6.66 -1.98 -10.66
C TRP A 174 8.19 -1.84 -10.62
N PRO A 175 8.95 -2.42 -11.55
CA PRO A 175 10.41 -2.25 -11.57
C PRO A 175 10.86 -0.81 -11.83
N PHE A 176 9.98 0.04 -12.38
CA PHE A 176 10.32 1.36 -12.88
C PHE A 176 9.79 2.50 -12.00
N VAL A 177 8.64 2.30 -11.36
CA VAL A 177 7.93 3.39 -10.65
C VAL A 177 8.55 3.71 -9.29
N GLY A 178 9.14 2.73 -8.61
CA GLY A 178 9.61 2.91 -7.24
C GLY A 178 8.48 3.30 -6.28
N ARG A 179 8.76 4.21 -5.36
CA ARG A 179 7.74 4.78 -4.46
C ARG A 179 6.93 5.81 -5.23
N LEU A 180 5.62 5.58 -5.34
CA LEU A 180 4.70 6.51 -5.99
C LEU A 180 4.16 7.52 -4.97
N GLU A 181 4.41 8.81 -5.21
CA GLU A 181 3.87 9.92 -4.41
C GLU A 181 3.09 10.88 -5.33
N VAL A 182 2.01 11.44 -4.82
CA VAL A 182 1.15 12.36 -5.60
C VAL A 182 1.50 13.79 -5.26
N LEU A 183 1.74 14.60 -6.28
CA LEU A 183 1.83 16.05 -6.17
C LEU A 183 0.43 16.64 -6.30
N ASP A 184 -0.24 16.82 -5.18
CA ASP A 184 -1.48 17.58 -5.05
C ASP A 184 -1.21 19.08 -4.91
N ASP A 185 -2.24 19.90 -4.88
CA ASP A 185 -2.14 21.35 -4.68
C ASP A 185 -1.06 22.02 -5.57
N VAL A 186 -1.05 21.65 -6.84
CA VAL A 186 -0.19 22.26 -7.87
C VAL A 186 -0.92 23.32 -8.68
N GLY A 187 -2.16 23.64 -8.33
CA GLY A 187 -2.98 24.64 -9.01
C GLY A 187 -3.96 24.05 -10.03
N LEU A 188 -4.07 22.72 -10.08
CA LEU A 188 -5.16 22.08 -10.80
C LEU A 188 -6.49 22.36 -10.08
N GLU A 189 -7.56 22.51 -10.84
CA GLU A 189 -8.92 22.59 -10.30
C GLU A 189 -9.25 21.38 -9.42
N PRO A 190 -10.23 21.49 -8.49
CA PRO A 190 -10.68 20.34 -7.72
C PRO A 190 -11.04 19.17 -8.64
N CYS A 191 -10.48 17.99 -8.38
CA CYS A 191 -10.69 16.82 -9.23
C CYS A 191 -12.15 16.36 -9.20
N HIS A 192 -12.81 16.38 -10.38
CA HIS A 192 -14.19 15.94 -10.56
C HIS A 192 -14.31 14.56 -11.20
N ILE A 193 -13.17 13.91 -11.47
CA ILE A 193 -13.12 12.62 -12.17
C ILE A 193 -13.60 11.52 -11.23
N GLN A 194 -14.55 10.73 -11.73
CA GLN A 194 -15.01 9.52 -11.04
C GLN A 194 -14.16 8.33 -11.49
N SER A 195 -13.73 7.53 -10.53
CA SER A 195 -13.01 6.27 -10.75
C SER A 195 -13.39 5.28 -9.66
N GLU A 196 -13.53 4.03 -10.00
CA GLU A 196 -13.73 2.95 -9.01
C GLU A 196 -12.45 2.65 -8.21
N LEU A 197 -11.30 3.05 -8.73
CA LEU A 197 -10.01 2.84 -8.07
C LEU A 197 -9.54 4.16 -7.47
N LYS A 198 -9.29 4.16 -6.16
CA LYS A 198 -8.89 5.33 -5.39
C LYS A 198 -7.51 5.13 -4.79
N TRP A 199 -6.70 6.16 -4.85
CA TRP A 199 -5.40 6.21 -4.15
C TRP A 199 -5.61 6.71 -2.74
N THR A 200 -5.19 5.93 -1.75
CA THR A 200 -5.26 6.30 -0.33
C THR A 200 -4.17 7.31 0.01
N GLN A 201 -4.52 8.38 0.70
CA GLN A 201 -3.59 9.39 1.20
C GLN A 201 -3.61 9.45 2.73
N PRO A 202 -2.53 9.94 3.38
CA PRO A 202 -2.52 10.20 4.83
C PRO A 202 -3.69 11.08 5.28
N GLU A 203 -4.06 12.07 4.46
CA GLU A 203 -5.14 13.04 4.71
C GLU A 203 -6.53 12.39 4.80
N ASP A 204 -6.71 11.19 4.24
CA ASP A 204 -7.95 10.39 4.40
C ASP A 204 -8.21 10.02 5.86
N PHE A 205 -7.15 10.02 6.66
CA PHE A 205 -7.17 9.60 8.06
C PHE A 205 -6.97 10.76 9.03
N GLN A 206 -7.09 12.00 8.58
CA GLN A 206 -7.02 13.15 9.46
C GLN A 206 -8.04 12.98 10.60
N SER A 207 -7.59 13.13 11.86
CA SER A 207 -8.39 12.91 13.08
C SER A 207 -8.95 11.48 13.22
N TYR A 208 -8.31 10.48 12.61
CA TYR A 208 -8.70 9.09 12.73
C TYR A 208 -7.57 8.25 13.35
N PRO A 209 -7.83 7.32 14.27
CA PRO A 209 -9.13 7.04 14.92
C PRO A 209 -9.64 8.24 15.75
N PRO A 210 -10.96 8.32 15.99
CA PRO A 210 -11.51 9.39 16.81
C PRO A 210 -10.95 9.34 18.24
N GLN A 211 -10.86 10.51 18.87
CA GLN A 211 -10.41 10.60 20.26
C GLN A 211 -11.32 9.79 21.19
N ARG A 212 -10.71 9.11 22.15
CA ARG A 212 -11.43 8.31 23.12
C ARG A 212 -12.13 9.22 24.15
N PRO A 213 -13.40 8.94 24.49
CA PRO A 213 -14.08 9.67 25.55
C PRO A 213 -13.39 9.45 26.90
N VAL A 214 -13.26 10.52 27.68
CA VAL A 214 -12.59 10.49 28.99
C VAL A 214 -13.27 9.51 29.98
N ALA A 215 -14.59 9.36 29.88
CA ALA A 215 -15.38 8.46 30.72
C ALA A 215 -15.44 7.01 30.19
N GLY A 216 -14.65 6.66 29.18
CA GLY A 216 -14.62 5.31 28.62
C GLY A 216 -14.00 4.29 29.58
N HIS A 217 -14.43 3.05 29.51
CA HIS A 217 -13.88 1.89 30.22
C HIS A 217 -13.60 0.75 29.25
N LYS A 218 -12.91 -0.31 29.72
CA LYS A 218 -12.51 -1.45 28.85
C LYS A 218 -13.68 -2.03 28.02
N GLY A 219 -14.89 -2.10 28.53
CA GLY A 219 -16.06 -2.57 27.79
C GLY A 219 -16.49 -1.63 26.66
N THR A 220 -16.24 -0.31 26.77
CA THR A 220 -16.55 0.67 25.73
C THR A 220 -15.73 0.44 24.45
N PHE A 221 -14.50 -0.06 24.63
CA PHE A 221 -13.56 -0.25 23.53
C PHE A 221 -13.53 -1.67 22.99
N GLY A 222 -14.53 -2.47 23.33
CA GLY A 222 -14.76 -3.80 22.78
C GLY A 222 -13.82 -4.88 23.30
N HIS A 223 -14.11 -6.09 22.86
CA HIS A 223 -13.39 -7.30 23.23
C HIS A 223 -13.03 -8.08 21.94
N LEU A 224 -11.75 -8.18 21.65
CA LEU A 224 -11.26 -8.99 20.53
C LEU A 224 -11.08 -10.44 20.96
N GLY A 225 -11.75 -11.36 20.26
CA GLY A 225 -11.44 -12.80 20.29
C GLY A 225 -10.41 -13.14 19.19
N ILE A 226 -9.42 -13.95 19.51
CA ILE A 226 -8.43 -14.43 18.54
C ILE A 226 -8.39 -15.95 18.60
N LEU A 227 -8.47 -16.63 17.47
CA LEU A 227 -8.19 -18.05 17.30
C LEU A 227 -6.94 -18.19 16.43
N ALA A 228 -5.81 -18.50 17.06
CA ALA A 228 -4.50 -18.47 16.39
C ALA A 228 -3.51 -19.41 17.09
N GLY A 229 -2.46 -19.81 16.37
CA GLY A 229 -1.34 -20.57 16.90
C GLY A 229 -1.57 -22.08 16.94
N SER A 230 -0.62 -22.80 16.35
CA SER A 230 -0.53 -24.25 16.38
C SER A 230 0.94 -24.69 16.46
N LEU A 231 1.19 -25.99 16.60
CA LEU A 231 2.56 -26.51 16.73
C LEU A 231 3.44 -26.08 15.55
N GLY A 232 4.59 -25.47 15.85
CA GLY A 232 5.50 -24.86 14.88
C GLY A 232 5.16 -23.41 14.48
N TYR A 233 3.97 -22.88 14.84
CA TYR A 233 3.48 -21.57 14.38
C TYR A 233 3.00 -20.68 15.56
N HIS A 234 3.56 -20.84 16.73
CA HIS A 234 3.16 -20.08 17.93
C HIS A 234 3.46 -18.57 17.80
N GLY A 235 4.54 -18.22 17.08
CA GLY A 235 4.96 -16.81 16.90
C GLY A 235 3.90 -15.97 16.18
N ALA A 236 3.17 -16.53 15.22
CA ALA A 236 2.09 -15.84 14.51
C ALA A 236 0.98 -15.38 15.47
N ALA A 237 0.60 -16.22 16.44
CA ALA A 237 -0.39 -15.87 17.46
C ALA A 237 0.10 -14.75 18.37
N VAL A 238 1.39 -14.77 18.74
CA VAL A 238 2.02 -13.72 19.56
C VAL A 238 2.04 -12.39 18.81
N LEU A 239 2.52 -12.38 17.56
CA LEU A 239 2.60 -11.18 16.71
C LEU A 239 1.22 -10.57 16.45
N ALA A 240 0.22 -11.40 16.08
CA ALA A 240 -1.14 -10.94 15.89
C ALA A 240 -1.74 -10.34 17.16
N SER A 241 -1.51 -10.96 18.32
CA SER A 241 -2.01 -10.46 19.60
C SER A 241 -1.34 -9.15 20.00
N ARG A 242 -0.01 -9.04 19.86
CA ARG A 242 0.72 -7.80 20.14
C ARG A 242 0.31 -6.66 19.20
N ALA A 243 0.15 -6.94 17.91
CA ALA A 243 -0.35 -5.96 16.96
C ALA A 243 -1.78 -5.51 17.29
N ALA A 244 -2.65 -6.44 17.72
CA ALA A 244 -3.97 -6.10 18.21
C ALA A 244 -3.94 -5.20 19.45
N GLN A 245 -2.99 -5.39 20.36
CA GLN A 245 -2.79 -4.50 21.52
C GLN A 245 -2.45 -3.07 21.09
N ARG A 246 -1.70 -2.90 19.97
CA ARG A 246 -1.39 -1.56 19.43
C ARG A 246 -2.62 -0.85 18.87
N ALA A 247 -3.63 -1.59 18.44
CA ALA A 247 -4.94 -1.03 18.08
C ALA A 247 -5.76 -0.62 19.33
N GLN A 248 -5.36 -1.05 20.51
CA GLN A 248 -5.95 -0.69 21.82
C GLN A 248 -7.44 -1.07 21.99
N PRO A 249 -7.93 -2.26 21.62
CA PRO A 249 -9.24 -2.71 22.07
C PRO A 249 -9.27 -2.82 23.59
N GLY A 250 -10.45 -2.81 24.19
CA GLY A 250 -10.59 -2.85 25.64
C GLY A 250 -10.13 -4.15 26.29
N LEU A 251 -10.35 -5.28 25.61
CA LEU A 251 -9.95 -6.61 26.02
C LEU A 251 -9.50 -7.44 24.83
N ILE A 252 -8.57 -8.38 25.05
CA ILE A 252 -8.15 -9.37 24.08
C ILE A 252 -8.14 -10.75 24.74
N SER A 253 -8.81 -11.72 24.11
CA SER A 253 -8.75 -13.14 24.45
C SER A 253 -8.17 -13.93 23.27
N LEU A 254 -7.09 -14.64 23.51
CA LEU A 254 -6.49 -15.54 22.53
C LEU A 254 -6.83 -16.99 22.90
N THR A 255 -7.38 -17.72 21.96
CA THR A 255 -7.58 -19.15 22.05
C THR A 255 -6.58 -19.83 21.10
N THR A 256 -5.82 -20.79 21.62
CA THR A 256 -4.73 -21.42 20.87
C THR A 256 -4.71 -22.93 21.07
N HIS A 257 -4.04 -23.65 20.17
CA HIS A 257 -3.85 -25.09 20.26
C HIS A 257 -3.04 -25.47 21.51
N GLU A 258 -3.45 -26.52 22.21
CA GLU A 258 -2.89 -26.93 23.51
C GLU A 258 -1.35 -27.06 23.53
N PRO A 259 -0.69 -27.70 22.52
CA PRO A 259 0.76 -27.87 22.52
C PRO A 259 1.58 -26.55 22.56
N VAL A 260 0.99 -25.44 22.18
CA VAL A 260 1.69 -24.12 22.14
C VAL A 260 1.18 -23.15 23.19
N PHE A 261 0.23 -23.54 24.03
CA PHE A 261 -0.39 -22.67 25.04
C PHE A 261 0.65 -22.02 25.96
N HIS A 262 1.54 -22.79 26.57
CA HIS A 262 2.53 -22.27 27.50
C HIS A 262 3.54 -21.33 26.81
N ALA A 263 3.98 -21.68 25.61
CA ALA A 263 4.91 -20.88 24.83
C ALA A 263 4.32 -19.50 24.45
N ILE A 264 3.01 -19.44 24.19
CA ILE A 264 2.31 -18.20 23.88
C ILE A 264 1.99 -17.41 25.14
N ALA A 265 1.44 -18.06 26.17
CA ALA A 265 1.00 -17.41 27.40
C ALA A 265 2.16 -16.71 28.13
N SER A 266 3.37 -17.30 28.09
CA SER A 266 4.56 -16.69 28.69
C SER A 266 5.02 -15.39 28.02
N GLN A 267 4.57 -15.10 26.81
CA GLN A 267 4.94 -13.91 26.03
C GLN A 267 3.87 -12.79 26.03
N LEU A 268 2.68 -13.04 26.58
CA LEU A 268 1.52 -12.15 26.49
C LEU A 268 0.93 -11.86 27.89
N GLN A 269 1.36 -10.76 28.52
CA GLN A 269 0.87 -10.39 29.87
C GLN A 269 -0.55 -9.80 29.88
N ALA A 270 -0.88 -8.98 28.88
CA ALA A 270 -2.15 -8.23 28.83
C ALA A 270 -3.22 -8.91 27.93
N VAL A 271 -3.00 -10.16 27.53
CA VAL A 271 -3.92 -10.97 26.73
C VAL A 271 -4.34 -12.19 27.54
N MET A 272 -5.62 -12.46 27.62
CA MET A 272 -6.16 -13.67 28.23
C MET A 272 -5.95 -14.85 27.31
N VAL A 273 -5.05 -15.76 27.64
CA VAL A 273 -4.72 -16.90 26.79
C VAL A 273 -5.48 -18.16 27.27
N HIS A 274 -6.10 -18.86 26.34
CA HIS A 274 -6.92 -20.06 26.60
C HIS A 274 -6.56 -21.20 25.66
N VAL A 275 -6.70 -22.43 26.14
CA VAL A 275 -6.59 -23.61 25.28
C VAL A 275 -7.85 -23.73 24.41
N TRP A 276 -7.65 -24.09 23.15
CA TRP A 276 -8.72 -24.39 22.21
C TRP A 276 -9.52 -25.61 22.70
N THR A 277 -10.82 -25.41 22.79
CA THR A 277 -11.81 -26.48 22.90
C THR A 277 -12.64 -26.49 21.62
N SER A 278 -13.27 -27.57 21.26
CA SER A 278 -14.05 -27.68 20.02
C SER A 278 -15.26 -26.71 19.91
N ASP A 279 -15.45 -25.85 20.90
CA ASP A 279 -16.58 -24.92 21.02
C ASP A 279 -16.15 -23.47 20.77
N LEU A 280 -16.79 -22.82 19.81
CA LEU A 280 -16.59 -21.40 19.47
C LEU A 280 -17.44 -20.44 20.33
N LYS A 281 -18.29 -20.94 21.25
CA LYS A 281 -19.14 -20.12 22.13
C LYS A 281 -18.37 -19.15 23.01
N ARG A 282 -17.07 -19.43 23.24
CA ARG A 282 -16.19 -18.49 23.96
C ARG A 282 -16.13 -17.12 23.28
N PHE A 283 -16.36 -17.06 21.98
CA PHE A 283 -16.32 -15.81 21.22
C PHE A 283 -17.63 -15.03 21.28
N ASP A 284 -18.73 -15.58 21.84
CA ASP A 284 -20.03 -14.89 21.92
C ASP A 284 -19.96 -13.59 22.73
N ALA A 285 -19.00 -13.46 23.64
CA ALA A 285 -18.77 -12.25 24.42
C ALA A 285 -17.81 -11.25 23.70
N SER A 286 -17.35 -11.56 22.51
CA SER A 286 -16.45 -10.71 21.73
C SER A 286 -17.23 -9.70 20.90
N SER A 287 -16.60 -8.57 20.57
CA SER A 287 -17.11 -7.59 19.62
C SER A 287 -16.56 -7.74 18.20
N ALA A 288 -15.50 -8.53 18.03
CA ALA A 288 -14.96 -9.03 16.77
C ALA A 288 -14.09 -10.26 17.01
N VAL A 289 -13.86 -11.06 15.96
CA VAL A 289 -13.01 -12.26 16.06
C VAL A 289 -12.02 -12.32 14.90
N LEU A 290 -10.75 -12.59 15.21
CA LEU A 290 -9.69 -12.92 14.27
C LEU A 290 -9.46 -14.44 14.26
N ILE A 291 -9.39 -15.04 13.08
CA ILE A 291 -9.13 -16.46 12.90
C ILE A 291 -8.04 -16.67 11.86
N GLY A 292 -7.04 -17.48 12.17
CA GLY A 292 -6.14 -18.00 11.13
C GLY A 292 -4.65 -17.86 11.37
N PRO A 293 -4.11 -16.77 11.94
CA PRO A 293 -2.68 -16.62 12.15
C PRO A 293 -2.06 -17.86 12.81
N GLY A 294 -1.13 -18.52 12.10
CA GLY A 294 -0.45 -19.70 12.63
C GLY A 294 -1.31 -20.96 12.86
N LEU A 295 -2.51 -21.10 12.30
CA LEU A 295 -3.30 -22.33 12.33
C LEU A 295 -2.91 -23.26 11.15
N ALA A 296 -1.63 -23.64 11.07
CA ALA A 296 -1.07 -24.36 9.93
C ALA A 296 -0.59 -25.79 10.26
N ALA A 297 -0.72 -26.24 11.50
CA ALA A 297 -0.32 -27.59 11.88
C ALA A 297 -1.21 -28.67 11.20
N LEU A 298 -0.61 -29.80 10.88
CA LEU A 298 -1.28 -30.90 10.16
C LEU A 298 -2.39 -31.57 10.99
N ASP A 299 -2.37 -31.42 12.30
CA ASP A 299 -3.32 -31.99 13.26
C ASP A 299 -4.58 -31.13 13.50
N ILE A 300 -4.73 -30.00 12.81
CA ILE A 300 -6.00 -29.25 12.82
C ILE A 300 -7.09 -30.07 12.17
N THR A 301 -8.05 -30.51 12.98
CA THR A 301 -9.06 -31.48 12.57
C THR A 301 -10.09 -30.88 11.59
N GLU A 302 -10.70 -31.77 10.77
CA GLU A 302 -11.83 -31.35 9.90
C GLU A 302 -13.03 -30.86 10.71
N GLN A 303 -13.21 -31.34 11.94
CA GLN A 303 -14.22 -30.81 12.86
C GLN A 303 -13.99 -29.33 13.17
N THR A 304 -12.75 -28.93 13.48
CA THR A 304 -12.34 -27.54 13.70
C THR A 304 -12.57 -26.68 12.47
N LYS A 305 -12.10 -27.13 11.30
CA LYS A 305 -12.32 -26.43 10.02
C LYS A 305 -13.81 -26.27 9.70
N GLY A 306 -14.60 -27.31 9.95
CA GLY A 306 -16.06 -27.28 9.81
C GLY A 306 -16.75 -26.31 10.77
N ALA A 307 -16.26 -26.20 12.02
CA ALA A 307 -16.76 -25.23 12.98
C ALA A 307 -16.46 -23.78 12.52
N ILE A 308 -15.25 -23.51 12.03
CA ILE A 308 -14.85 -22.19 11.49
C ILE A 308 -15.71 -21.83 10.27
N ARG A 309 -15.94 -22.77 9.34
CA ARG A 309 -16.84 -22.55 8.19
C ARG A 309 -18.26 -22.15 8.61
N ARG A 310 -18.82 -22.85 9.60
CA ARG A 310 -20.15 -22.49 10.14
C ARG A 310 -20.12 -21.13 10.82
N PHE A 311 -19.10 -20.87 11.62
CA PHE A 311 -18.96 -19.58 12.31
C PHE A 311 -18.85 -18.40 11.34
N TRP A 312 -18.08 -18.56 10.26
CA TRP A 312 -18.00 -17.58 9.16
C TRP A 312 -19.37 -17.32 8.53
N ARG A 313 -20.14 -18.37 8.31
CA ARG A 313 -21.45 -18.29 7.66
C ARG A 313 -22.54 -17.73 8.56
N ASP A 314 -22.56 -18.11 9.83
CA ASP A 314 -23.74 -17.95 10.69
C ASP A 314 -23.57 -16.87 11.78
N SER A 315 -22.34 -16.49 12.13
CA SER A 315 -22.08 -15.51 13.20
C SER A 315 -22.51 -14.10 12.81
N GLU A 316 -23.10 -13.36 13.74
CA GLU A 316 -23.39 -11.92 13.61
C GLU A 316 -22.18 -11.03 13.96
N LEU A 317 -21.14 -11.59 14.55
CA LEU A 317 -19.93 -10.86 14.94
C LEU A 317 -19.12 -10.46 13.69
N PRO A 318 -18.44 -9.31 13.71
CA PRO A 318 -17.36 -8.99 12.79
C PRO A 318 -16.27 -10.07 12.80
N LEU A 319 -15.96 -10.62 11.63
CA LEU A 319 -14.96 -11.70 11.49
C LEU A 319 -13.86 -11.28 10.53
N ILE A 320 -12.62 -11.46 10.98
CA ILE A 320 -11.41 -11.29 10.18
C ILE A 320 -10.77 -12.67 10.01
N VAL A 321 -10.50 -13.07 8.77
CA VAL A 321 -9.88 -14.37 8.46
C VAL A 321 -8.61 -14.14 7.66
N ASP A 322 -7.52 -14.74 8.11
CA ASP A 322 -6.19 -14.66 7.48
C ASP A 322 -5.52 -16.04 7.40
N ALA A 323 -4.46 -16.13 6.64
CA ALA A 323 -3.57 -17.27 6.56
C ALA A 323 -4.30 -18.59 6.23
N SER A 324 -3.93 -19.68 6.89
CA SER A 324 -4.45 -21.03 6.60
C SER A 324 -5.98 -21.14 6.70
N ALA A 325 -6.63 -20.31 7.53
CA ALA A 325 -8.08 -20.34 7.66
C ALA A 325 -8.81 -19.84 6.41
N LEU A 326 -8.16 -19.09 5.54
CA LEU A 326 -8.69 -18.66 4.24
C LEU A 326 -9.02 -19.87 3.34
N ASP A 327 -8.15 -20.88 3.32
CA ASP A 327 -8.32 -22.08 2.51
C ASP A 327 -9.48 -22.97 3.01
N TRP A 328 -9.95 -22.73 4.24
CA TRP A 328 -11.08 -23.49 4.81
C TRP A 328 -12.43 -22.84 4.53
N LEU A 329 -12.45 -21.57 4.13
CA LEU A 329 -13.68 -20.90 3.76
C LEU A 329 -14.22 -21.52 2.47
N ALA A 330 -15.40 -22.15 2.55
CA ALA A 330 -16.03 -22.69 1.36
C ALA A 330 -16.45 -21.55 0.42
N ALA A 331 -16.07 -21.66 -0.85
CA ALA A 331 -16.62 -20.81 -1.89
C ALA A 331 -18.11 -21.12 -2.01
N GLN A 332 -18.93 -20.35 -1.35
CA GLN A 332 -20.39 -20.40 -1.47
C GLN A 332 -20.87 -18.98 -1.74
N LYS A 333 -21.81 -18.85 -2.66
CA LYS A 333 -22.69 -17.67 -2.74
C LYS A 333 -23.63 -17.66 -1.52
N THR A 334 -23.05 -17.78 -0.33
CA THR A 334 -23.81 -17.73 0.91
C THR A 334 -24.15 -16.29 1.23
N THR A 335 -25.41 -16.02 1.50
CA THR A 335 -25.84 -14.84 2.20
C THR A 335 -25.17 -14.85 3.58
N VAL A 336 -23.99 -14.24 3.68
CA VAL A 336 -23.36 -13.98 4.97
C VAL A 336 -24.24 -12.93 5.67
N PRO A 337 -24.48 -13.02 6.98
CA PRO A 337 -25.17 -11.97 7.72
C PRO A 337 -24.59 -10.58 7.40
N GLN A 338 -25.36 -9.50 7.59
CA GLN A 338 -24.89 -8.13 7.32
C GLN A 338 -23.71 -7.68 8.21
N ALA A 339 -23.15 -8.59 9.00
CA ALA A 339 -21.98 -8.32 9.82
C ALA A 339 -20.70 -8.12 8.97
N ILE A 340 -19.76 -7.37 9.53
CA ILE A 340 -18.46 -7.11 8.90
C ILE A 340 -17.71 -8.44 8.68
N ARG A 341 -17.32 -8.69 7.44
CA ARG A 341 -16.47 -9.81 7.04
C ARG A 341 -15.22 -9.28 6.35
N VAL A 342 -14.06 -9.74 6.78
CA VAL A 342 -12.76 -9.32 6.22
C VAL A 342 -11.93 -10.56 5.92
N ILE A 343 -11.38 -10.62 4.71
CA ILE A 343 -10.37 -11.60 4.31
C ILE A 343 -9.10 -10.88 3.88
N THR A 344 -7.93 -11.43 4.24
CA THR A 344 -6.66 -10.75 4.02
C THR A 344 -5.67 -11.59 3.19
N PRO A 345 -6.05 -12.09 1.98
CA PRO A 345 -5.20 -12.97 1.22
C PRO A 345 -3.98 -12.24 0.64
N HIS A 346 -2.83 -12.92 0.63
CA HIS A 346 -1.74 -12.60 -0.29
C HIS A 346 -2.04 -13.20 -1.69
N PRO A 347 -1.31 -12.83 -2.78
CA PRO A 347 -1.64 -13.32 -4.13
C PRO A 347 -1.70 -14.84 -4.28
N GLY A 348 -0.88 -15.58 -3.54
CA GLY A 348 -0.91 -17.05 -3.56
C GLY A 348 -2.17 -17.64 -2.90
N GLU A 349 -2.64 -17.07 -1.79
CA GLU A 349 -3.90 -17.42 -1.14
C GLU A 349 -5.09 -17.06 -2.05
N ALA A 350 -5.09 -15.84 -2.59
CA ALA A 350 -6.10 -15.40 -3.55
C ALA A 350 -6.22 -16.33 -4.76
N ALA A 351 -5.08 -16.77 -5.30
CA ALA A 351 -5.04 -17.70 -6.43
C ALA A 351 -5.71 -19.05 -6.09
N ARG A 352 -5.41 -19.62 -4.91
CA ARG A 352 -6.07 -20.85 -4.44
C ARG A 352 -7.58 -20.64 -4.23
N MET A 353 -7.96 -19.55 -3.53
CA MET A 353 -9.36 -19.22 -3.26
C MET A 353 -10.19 -19.00 -4.54
N LEU A 354 -9.58 -18.46 -5.60
CA LEU A 354 -10.21 -18.22 -6.89
C LEU A 354 -10.08 -19.37 -7.88
N ASN A 355 -9.25 -20.37 -7.57
CA ASN A 355 -8.84 -21.42 -8.51
C ASN A 355 -8.18 -20.85 -9.78
N MET A 356 -7.25 -19.91 -9.56
CA MET A 356 -6.49 -19.21 -10.59
C MET A 356 -4.99 -19.42 -10.36
N THR A 357 -4.16 -18.96 -11.29
CA THR A 357 -2.70 -18.85 -11.08
C THR A 357 -2.33 -17.52 -10.44
N VAL A 358 -1.20 -17.46 -9.74
CA VAL A 358 -0.68 -16.19 -9.18
C VAL A 358 -0.48 -15.13 -10.25
N PRO A 359 0.12 -15.42 -11.42
CA PRO A 359 0.21 -14.45 -12.51
C PRO A 359 -1.14 -13.90 -12.96
N ALA A 360 -2.19 -14.75 -13.03
CA ALA A 360 -3.53 -14.31 -13.42
C ALA A 360 -4.18 -13.37 -12.38
N VAL A 361 -3.97 -13.62 -11.08
CA VAL A 361 -4.38 -12.70 -10.01
C VAL A 361 -3.65 -11.36 -10.11
N GLN A 362 -2.34 -11.39 -10.37
CA GLN A 362 -1.51 -10.19 -10.44
C GLN A 362 -1.79 -9.35 -11.70
N ALA A 363 -2.16 -10.00 -12.82
CA ALA A 363 -2.50 -9.32 -14.06
C ALA A 363 -3.77 -8.46 -13.95
N ASP A 364 -4.73 -8.88 -13.10
CA ASP A 364 -5.96 -8.11 -12.85
C ASP A 364 -6.36 -8.20 -11.38
N ARG A 365 -5.65 -7.46 -10.55
CA ARG A 365 -5.86 -7.43 -9.10
C ARG A 365 -7.21 -6.83 -8.71
N LEU A 366 -7.71 -5.88 -9.49
CA LEU A 366 -9.01 -5.25 -9.28
C LEU A 366 -10.14 -6.30 -9.40
N ARG A 367 -10.11 -7.05 -10.49
CA ARG A 367 -11.04 -8.17 -10.72
C ARG A 367 -10.92 -9.22 -9.62
N ALA A 368 -9.71 -9.58 -9.22
CA ALA A 368 -9.49 -10.56 -8.16
C ALA A 368 -10.14 -10.12 -6.83
N VAL A 369 -10.04 -8.83 -6.44
CA VAL A 369 -10.73 -8.29 -5.26
C VAL A 369 -12.25 -8.40 -5.41
N ARG A 370 -12.81 -8.04 -6.58
CA ARG A 370 -14.25 -8.12 -6.86
C ARG A 370 -14.77 -9.57 -6.76
N GLU A 371 -14.06 -10.50 -7.38
CA GLU A 371 -14.43 -11.92 -7.37
C GLU A 371 -14.31 -12.56 -5.98
N LEU A 372 -13.22 -12.31 -5.25
CA LEU A 372 -13.06 -12.75 -3.87
C LEU A 372 -14.21 -12.25 -3.00
N SER A 373 -14.46 -10.96 -3.02
CA SER A 373 -15.53 -10.36 -2.23
C SER A 373 -16.89 -10.97 -2.56
N SER A 374 -17.22 -11.13 -3.83
CA SER A 374 -18.48 -11.72 -4.29
C SER A 374 -18.63 -13.18 -3.85
N ARG A 375 -17.56 -13.98 -3.94
CA ARG A 375 -17.57 -15.41 -3.54
C ARG A 375 -17.76 -15.61 -2.05
N PHE A 376 -17.27 -14.66 -1.23
CA PHE A 376 -17.29 -14.75 0.23
C PHE A 376 -18.27 -13.77 0.87
N GLY A 377 -19.44 -13.55 0.22
CA GLY A 377 -20.58 -12.85 0.81
C GLY A 377 -20.41 -11.33 0.89
N ASN A 378 -19.84 -10.71 -0.13
CA ASN A 378 -19.55 -9.28 -0.19
C ASN A 378 -18.61 -8.81 0.95
N SER A 379 -17.66 -9.68 1.34
CA SER A 379 -16.64 -9.39 2.35
C SER A 379 -15.68 -8.28 1.91
N TRP A 380 -15.13 -7.56 2.86
CA TRP A 380 -13.95 -6.76 2.65
C TRP A 380 -12.76 -7.65 2.30
N VAL A 381 -12.04 -7.30 1.25
CA VAL A 381 -10.83 -7.98 0.80
C VAL A 381 -9.65 -7.02 0.98
N VAL A 382 -8.64 -7.50 1.69
CA VAL A 382 -7.31 -6.88 1.76
C VAL A 382 -6.38 -7.74 0.92
N LEU A 383 -6.27 -7.47 -0.37
CA LEU A 383 -5.36 -8.20 -1.26
C LEU A 383 -3.94 -7.67 -1.07
N LYS A 384 -3.18 -8.40 -0.24
CA LYS A 384 -1.80 -8.05 0.16
C LYS A 384 -0.84 -8.00 -1.04
N GLY A 385 0.28 -7.32 -0.87
CA GLY A 385 1.37 -7.19 -1.85
C GLY A 385 1.74 -5.73 -2.09
N HIS A 386 2.58 -5.49 -3.10
CA HIS A 386 2.90 -4.12 -3.51
C HIS A 386 1.62 -3.36 -3.82
N GLN A 387 1.46 -2.14 -3.25
CA GLN A 387 0.23 -1.36 -3.38
C GLN A 387 -1.01 -2.20 -3.00
N THR A 388 -1.08 -2.68 -1.76
CA THR A 388 -2.20 -3.49 -1.23
C THR A 388 -3.56 -2.86 -1.60
N LEU A 389 -4.49 -3.69 -2.10
CA LEU A 389 -5.84 -3.27 -2.43
C LEU A 389 -6.81 -3.56 -1.30
N VAL A 390 -7.68 -2.60 -1.00
CA VAL A 390 -8.77 -2.75 -0.02
C VAL A 390 -10.10 -2.42 -0.69
N GLY A 391 -11.03 -3.38 -0.75
CA GLY A 391 -12.31 -3.14 -1.37
C GLY A 391 -13.30 -4.30 -1.23
N ARG A 392 -14.44 -4.16 -1.90
CA ARG A 392 -15.50 -5.17 -1.97
C ARG A 392 -15.95 -5.41 -3.40
N SER A 393 -16.92 -6.31 -3.59
CA SER A 393 -17.55 -6.56 -4.90
C SER A 393 -18.30 -5.34 -5.45
N THR A 394 -18.68 -4.41 -4.59
CA THR A 394 -19.37 -3.15 -4.93
C THR A 394 -18.65 -1.96 -4.30
N GLY A 395 -18.85 -0.77 -4.86
CA GLY A 395 -18.22 0.46 -4.38
C GLY A 395 -16.76 0.61 -4.80
N ASP A 396 -16.08 1.58 -4.22
CA ASP A 396 -14.68 1.89 -4.54
C ASP A 396 -13.72 0.82 -4.03
N ILE A 397 -12.62 0.62 -4.75
CA ILE A 397 -11.44 -0.12 -4.31
C ILE A 397 -10.31 0.87 -4.08
N PHE A 398 -9.61 0.69 -2.98
CA PHE A 398 -8.57 1.61 -2.54
C PHE A 398 -7.19 0.96 -2.66
N VAL A 399 -6.27 1.70 -3.27
CA VAL A 399 -4.84 1.35 -3.37
C VAL A 399 -4.13 1.96 -2.19
N ASN A 400 -3.41 1.16 -1.43
CA ASN A 400 -2.58 1.64 -0.33
C ASN A 400 -1.30 2.29 -0.84
N SER A 401 -0.99 3.49 -0.33
CA SER A 401 0.16 4.31 -0.75
C SER A 401 1.41 4.11 0.09
N SER A 402 1.30 3.46 1.24
CA SER A 402 2.39 3.28 2.20
C SER A 402 3.02 1.88 2.12
N GLY A 403 4.21 1.75 2.68
CA GLY A 403 4.94 0.50 2.78
C GLY A 403 6.13 0.42 1.84
N ASN A 404 7.02 -0.50 2.16
CA ASN A 404 8.26 -0.71 1.42
C ASN A 404 8.58 -2.23 1.32
N PRO A 405 9.56 -2.63 0.48
CA PRO A 405 9.90 -4.04 0.26
C PRO A 405 10.34 -4.82 1.50
N HIS A 406 10.81 -4.15 2.55
CA HIS A 406 11.22 -4.82 3.80
C HIS A 406 10.04 -5.40 4.59
N LEU A 407 8.79 -5.07 4.23
CA LEU A 407 7.60 -5.78 4.73
C LEU A 407 7.52 -7.25 4.27
N ALA A 408 8.35 -7.68 3.33
CA ALA A 408 8.43 -9.07 2.89
C ALA A 408 9.18 -9.94 3.93
N GLN A 409 8.72 -9.91 5.18
CA GLN A 409 9.21 -10.70 6.31
C GLN A 409 8.09 -11.61 6.84
N GLY A 410 8.47 -12.80 7.36
CA GLY A 410 7.53 -13.68 8.04
C GLY A 410 6.91 -13.01 9.27
N GLY A 411 5.60 -13.11 9.44
CA GLY A 411 4.89 -12.46 10.55
C GLY A 411 4.30 -11.07 10.25
N SER A 412 4.73 -10.40 9.17
CA SER A 412 4.19 -9.10 8.76
C SER A 412 2.68 -9.16 8.47
N GLY A 413 2.22 -10.23 7.83
CA GLY A 413 0.78 -10.49 7.61
C GLY A 413 0.02 -10.72 8.90
N ASP A 414 0.58 -11.50 9.85
CA ASP A 414 -0.03 -11.76 11.15
C ASP A 414 -0.19 -10.45 11.95
N ALA A 415 0.83 -9.58 11.91
CA ALA A 415 0.78 -8.25 12.52
C ALA A 415 -0.34 -7.39 11.89
N LEU A 416 -0.45 -7.36 10.57
CA LEU A 416 -1.52 -6.63 9.87
C LEU A 416 -2.90 -7.15 10.26
N ALA A 417 -3.10 -8.49 10.24
CA ALA A 417 -4.37 -9.11 10.60
C ALA A 417 -4.76 -8.80 12.05
N GLY A 418 -3.80 -8.87 12.97
CA GLY A 418 -3.99 -8.50 14.37
C GLY A 418 -4.39 -7.04 14.56
N PHE A 419 -3.72 -6.12 13.87
CA PHE A 419 -4.01 -4.69 13.96
C PHE A 419 -5.38 -4.34 13.37
N ILE A 420 -5.74 -4.89 12.19
CA ILE A 420 -7.09 -4.76 11.63
C ILE A 420 -8.14 -5.24 12.64
N ALA A 421 -7.94 -6.44 13.18
CA ALA A 421 -8.91 -7.05 14.10
C ALA A 421 -9.06 -6.24 15.39
N GLY A 422 -7.97 -5.74 15.95
CA GLY A 422 -7.99 -4.90 17.15
C GLY A 422 -8.72 -3.55 16.94
N LEU A 423 -8.61 -2.95 15.75
CA LEU A 423 -9.40 -1.77 15.40
C LEU A 423 -10.87 -2.11 15.19
N VAL A 424 -11.17 -3.14 14.40
CA VAL A 424 -12.56 -3.58 14.13
C VAL A 424 -13.26 -4.08 15.39
N ALA A 425 -12.55 -4.55 16.41
CA ALA A 425 -13.13 -4.92 17.70
C ALA A 425 -13.73 -3.74 18.48
N GLN A 426 -13.36 -2.52 18.12
CA GLN A 426 -13.89 -1.32 18.79
C GLN A 426 -15.20 -0.89 18.15
N PRO A 427 -16.36 -0.94 18.86
CA PRO A 427 -17.68 -0.63 18.29
C PRO A 427 -17.76 0.71 17.55
N PRO A 428 -17.16 1.82 18.05
CA PRO A 428 -17.19 3.09 17.33
C PRO A 428 -16.52 3.05 15.94
N LEU A 429 -15.55 2.16 15.73
CA LEU A 429 -14.82 2.03 14.48
C LEU A 429 -15.51 1.09 13.47
N GLN A 430 -16.49 0.31 13.91
CA GLN A 430 -17.30 -0.55 13.04
C GLN A 430 -18.26 0.25 12.16
N ALA A 431 -18.67 1.44 12.58
CA ALA A 431 -19.59 2.29 11.84
C ALA A 431 -19.06 2.65 10.43
N ASP A 432 -17.75 2.78 10.28
CA ASP A 432 -17.06 2.90 8.99
C ASP A 432 -15.95 1.86 8.89
N ALA A 433 -16.36 0.60 8.70
CA ALA A 433 -15.44 -0.52 8.58
C ALA A 433 -14.45 -0.34 7.41
N GLY A 434 -14.89 0.26 6.30
CA GLY A 434 -14.04 0.52 5.15
C GLY A 434 -12.89 1.46 5.49
N ARG A 435 -13.16 2.56 6.17
CA ARG A 435 -12.13 3.51 6.62
C ARG A 435 -11.21 2.88 7.66
N THR A 436 -11.78 2.10 8.59
CA THR A 436 -11.03 1.38 9.62
C THR A 436 -10.01 0.42 9.03
N ILE A 437 -10.43 -0.41 8.07
CA ILE A 437 -9.55 -1.38 7.41
C ILE A 437 -8.47 -0.66 6.58
N ARG A 438 -8.85 0.36 5.82
CA ARG A 438 -7.89 1.18 5.05
C ARG A 438 -6.87 1.85 5.95
N TYR A 439 -7.30 2.42 7.07
CA TYR A 439 -6.41 3.01 8.07
C TYR A 439 -5.41 1.97 8.62
N ALA A 440 -5.87 0.78 8.95
CA ALA A 440 -4.99 -0.28 9.44
C ALA A 440 -3.92 -0.66 8.42
N VAL A 441 -4.31 -0.82 7.15
CA VAL A 441 -3.39 -1.16 6.06
C VAL A 441 -2.39 -0.02 5.82
N TRP A 442 -2.87 1.23 5.83
CA TRP A 442 -2.00 2.39 5.66
C TRP A 442 -1.02 2.54 6.83
N GLN A 443 -1.48 2.42 8.07
CA GLN A 443 -0.62 2.49 9.27
C GLN A 443 0.45 1.41 9.29
N HIS A 444 0.11 0.19 8.86
CA HIS A 444 1.07 -0.90 8.77
C HIS A 444 2.20 -0.58 7.77
N GLY A 445 1.86 -0.03 6.61
CA GLY A 445 2.85 0.42 5.64
C GLY A 445 3.64 1.64 6.11
N ALA A 446 2.97 2.66 6.66
CA ALA A 446 3.61 3.88 7.15
C ALA A 446 4.58 3.60 8.31
N ALA A 447 4.24 2.68 9.21
CA ALA A 447 5.13 2.24 10.27
C ALA A 447 6.43 1.61 9.72
N ALA A 448 6.31 0.78 8.68
CA ALA A 448 7.48 0.22 7.99
C ALA A 448 8.32 1.31 7.29
N ASP A 449 7.69 2.31 6.70
CA ASP A 449 8.38 3.43 6.05
C ASP A 449 9.15 4.28 7.07
N GLU A 450 8.55 4.58 8.22
CA GLU A 450 9.24 5.31 9.30
C GLU A 450 10.39 4.51 9.90
N LEU A 451 10.23 3.19 10.05
CA LEU A 451 11.32 2.32 10.52
C LEU A 451 12.47 2.32 9.52
N GLN A 452 12.18 2.15 8.23
CA GLN A 452 13.19 2.14 7.18
C GLN A 452 13.98 3.45 7.11
N ALA A 453 13.34 4.58 7.39
CA ALA A 453 14.01 5.88 7.45
C ALA A 453 14.97 6.02 8.66
N LYS A 454 14.76 5.24 9.74
CA LYS A 454 15.55 5.27 10.96
C LYS A 454 16.60 4.15 11.05
N CYS A 455 16.26 2.97 10.54
CA CYS A 455 17.05 1.76 10.71
C CYS A 455 16.86 0.83 9.49
N SER A 456 17.94 0.38 8.88
CA SER A 456 17.86 -0.48 7.69
C SER A 456 17.64 -1.97 7.98
N ASN A 457 17.77 -2.40 9.23
CA ASN A 457 17.71 -3.81 9.66
C ASN A 457 16.61 -4.09 10.69
N TRP A 458 15.51 -3.35 10.63
CA TRP A 458 14.36 -3.58 11.48
C TRP A 458 13.68 -4.94 11.21
N VAL A 459 13.03 -5.49 12.23
CA VAL A 459 12.31 -6.76 12.18
C VAL A 459 10.81 -6.57 12.47
N VAL A 460 10.01 -7.62 12.30
CA VAL A 460 8.55 -7.53 12.48
C VAL A 460 8.14 -7.13 13.88
N GLU A 461 8.93 -7.46 14.90
CA GLU A 461 8.70 -7.02 16.26
C GLU A 461 8.80 -5.49 16.40
N ASP A 462 9.78 -4.85 15.73
CA ASP A 462 9.91 -3.39 15.69
C ASP A 462 8.70 -2.77 14.98
N LEU A 463 8.23 -3.41 13.89
CA LEU A 463 7.02 -3.00 13.17
C LEU A 463 5.79 -3.01 14.08
N VAL A 464 5.61 -4.10 14.84
CA VAL A 464 4.50 -4.20 15.81
C VAL A 464 4.58 -3.07 16.84
N ASP A 465 5.77 -2.72 17.31
CA ASP A 465 5.96 -1.65 18.29
C ASP A 465 5.65 -0.25 17.73
N MET A 466 5.79 -0.06 16.41
CA MET A 466 5.53 1.20 15.72
C MET A 466 4.05 1.37 15.32
N LEU A 467 3.27 0.29 15.23
CA LEU A 467 1.86 0.34 14.80
C LEU A 467 1.04 1.34 15.62
N GLY A 468 0.25 2.16 14.92
CA GLY A 468 -0.59 3.21 15.52
C GLY A 468 0.14 4.52 15.85
N ASN A 469 1.47 4.59 15.65
CA ASN A 469 2.30 5.77 15.93
C ASN A 469 2.85 6.41 14.65
N ALA A 470 2.72 5.80 13.49
CA ALA A 470 3.18 6.39 12.23
C ALA A 470 2.35 7.63 11.86
N ARG A 471 3.04 8.68 11.36
CA ARG A 471 2.49 10.02 11.07
C ARG A 471 2.48 10.33 9.59
#